data_2e3530ba4329bad69564d9464a5e70fb
#
_entry.id   2e3530ba4329bad69564d9464a5e70fb
#
_cell.length_a   1.000
_cell.length_b   1.000
_cell.length_c   1.000
_cell.angle_alpha   90.00
_cell.angle_beta   90.00
_cell.angle_gamma   90.00
#
_symmetry.space_group_name_H-M   'P 1'
#
loop_
_entity.id
_entity.type
_entity.pdbx_description
1 polymer ?
#
loop_
_entity_poly.entity_id
_entity_poly.type
_entity_poly.pdbx_seq_one_letter_code
_entity_poly.pdbx_strand_id
1 'polypeptide(L)'
;MLGKKEFIENLAVKKGVTKAEATKDVEMFLETLSDACVNGGVSFKGLFTFKKVLKKGRSGSVNGVAYTTEDSNTVKVTVGSALKEMLNK
;
A
#
# COMPACT_ATOMS: atom_id res chain seq x y z
N MET A 1 -6.68 12.47 -8.55
CA MET A 1 -6.49 11.26 -7.72
C MET A 1 -7.43 11.30 -6.53
N LEU A 2 -8.03 10.18 -6.17
CA LEU A 2 -8.94 10.11 -5.03
C LEU A 2 -8.18 10.04 -3.71
N GLY A 3 -8.67 10.76 -2.70
CA GLY A 3 -8.21 10.58 -1.34
C GLY A 3 -8.98 9.46 -0.65
N LYS A 4 -8.60 9.15 0.60
CA LYS A 4 -9.26 8.10 1.39
C LYS A 4 -10.77 8.37 1.55
N LYS A 5 -11.13 9.62 1.81
CA LYS A 5 -12.53 10.02 2.01
C LYS A 5 -13.38 9.75 0.76
N GLU A 6 -12.90 10.15 -0.40
CA GLU A 6 -13.59 9.97 -1.66
C GLU A 6 -13.68 8.48 -2.04
N PHE A 7 -12.63 7.72 -1.73
CA PHE A 7 -12.64 6.27 -1.91
C PHE A 7 -13.72 5.61 -1.06
N ILE A 8 -13.84 6.03 0.19
CA ILE A 8 -14.87 5.53 1.11
C ILE A 8 -16.27 5.86 0.59
N GLU A 9 -16.48 7.07 0.08
CA GLU A 9 -17.77 7.47 -0.50
C GLU A 9 -18.14 6.60 -1.70
N ASN A 10 -17.17 6.33 -2.58
CA ASN A 10 -17.38 5.46 -3.74
C ASN A 10 -17.73 4.04 -3.31
N LEU A 11 -17.06 3.52 -2.29
CA LEU A 11 -17.34 2.20 -1.76
C LEU A 11 -18.75 2.13 -1.16
N ALA A 12 -19.14 3.16 -0.42
CA ALA A 12 -20.48 3.24 0.18
C ALA A 12 -21.57 3.16 -0.89
N VAL A 13 -21.43 3.91 -1.97
CA VAL A 13 -22.37 3.88 -3.10
C VAL A 13 -22.37 2.52 -3.77
N LYS A 14 -21.22 1.96 -4.05
CA LYS A 14 -21.07 0.68 -4.74
C LYS A 14 -21.66 -0.48 -3.94
N LYS A 15 -21.47 -0.45 -2.63
CA LYS A 15 -21.96 -1.50 -1.73
C LYS A 15 -23.40 -1.27 -1.29
N GLY A 16 -23.93 -0.05 -1.44
CA GLY A 16 -25.28 0.29 -1.00
C GLY A 16 -25.39 0.42 0.51
N VAL A 17 -24.34 0.92 1.17
CA VAL A 17 -24.30 1.08 2.63
C VAL A 17 -24.01 2.54 2.99
N THR A 18 -24.10 2.85 4.29
CA THR A 18 -23.78 4.19 4.78
C THR A 18 -22.26 4.43 4.73
N LYS A 19 -21.87 5.71 4.75
CA LYS A 19 -20.46 6.09 4.81
C LYS A 19 -19.78 5.56 6.08
N ALA A 20 -20.52 5.50 7.19
CA ALA A 20 -20.00 4.96 8.44
C ALA A 20 -19.63 3.48 8.32
N GLU A 21 -20.47 2.69 7.66
CA GLU A 21 -20.19 1.27 7.42
C GLU A 21 -19.04 1.08 6.45
N ALA A 22 -19.01 1.86 5.36
CA ALA A 22 -17.92 1.81 4.40
C ALA A 22 -16.60 2.21 5.05
N THR A 23 -16.59 3.18 5.96
CA THR A 23 -15.40 3.58 6.71
C THR A 23 -14.86 2.42 7.54
N LYS A 24 -15.72 1.70 8.24
CA LYS A 24 -15.34 0.53 9.03
C LYS A 24 -14.73 -0.55 8.14
N ASP A 25 -15.34 -0.81 6.98
CA ASP A 25 -14.84 -1.82 6.03
C ASP A 25 -13.44 -1.46 5.52
N VAL A 26 -13.23 -0.19 5.14
CA VAL A 26 -11.92 0.27 4.66
C VAL A 26 -10.87 0.23 5.76
N GLU A 27 -11.21 0.66 6.97
CA GLU A 27 -10.28 0.63 8.09
C GLU A 27 -9.89 -0.80 8.47
N MET A 28 -10.83 -1.72 8.49
CA MET A 28 -10.57 -3.14 8.73
C MET A 28 -9.67 -3.72 7.64
N PHE A 29 -9.93 -3.40 6.39
CA PHE A 29 -9.11 -3.84 5.27
C PHE A 29 -7.68 -3.31 5.37
N LEU A 30 -7.52 -2.02 5.67
CA LEU A 30 -6.20 -1.40 5.79
C LEU A 30 -5.41 -1.96 6.97
N GLU A 31 -6.07 -2.20 8.09
CA GLU A 31 -5.45 -2.82 9.25
C GLU A 31 -4.96 -4.23 8.94
N THR A 32 -5.82 -5.03 8.32
CA THR A 32 -5.48 -6.40 7.91
C THR A 32 -4.34 -6.41 6.89
N LEU A 33 -4.37 -5.47 5.95
CA LEU A 33 -3.31 -5.31 4.95
C LEU A 33 -1.98 -4.94 5.62
N SER A 34 -2.02 -4.03 6.58
CA SER A 34 -0.82 -3.62 7.32
C SER A 34 -0.21 -4.78 8.08
N ASP A 35 -1.05 -5.58 8.76
CA ASP A 35 -0.59 -6.76 9.48
C ASP A 35 0.04 -7.79 8.53
N ALA A 36 -0.57 -8.00 7.38
CA ALA A 36 -0.03 -8.91 6.36
C ALA A 36 1.32 -8.42 5.84
N CYS A 37 1.48 -7.12 5.63
CA CYS A 37 2.75 -6.53 5.19
C CYS A 37 3.86 -6.70 6.24
N VAL A 38 3.52 -6.53 7.52
CA VAL A 38 4.48 -6.75 8.62
C VAL A 38 4.95 -8.20 8.65
N ASN A 39 4.06 -9.14 8.34
CA ASN A 39 4.34 -10.58 8.37
C ASN A 39 4.92 -11.16 7.07
N GLY A 40 5.35 -10.32 6.14
CA GLY A 40 6.02 -10.75 4.92
C GLY A 40 5.40 -10.28 3.63
N GLY A 41 4.16 -9.88 3.66
CA GLY A 41 3.44 -9.38 2.50
C GLY A 41 2.17 -10.16 2.19
N VAL A 42 1.49 -9.74 1.14
CA VAL A 42 0.25 -10.36 0.67
C VAL A 42 0.13 -10.21 -0.84
N SER A 43 -0.41 -11.22 -1.51
CA SER A 43 -0.64 -11.18 -2.95
C SER A 43 -2.14 -11.19 -3.24
N PHE A 44 -2.59 -10.17 -3.98
CA PHE A 44 -3.93 -10.13 -4.54
C PHE A 44 -3.80 -10.51 -6.01
N LYS A 45 -3.96 -11.79 -6.27
CA LYS A 45 -3.71 -12.38 -7.59
C LYS A 45 -4.40 -11.60 -8.72
N GLY A 46 -3.61 -11.18 -9.69
CA GLY A 46 -4.09 -10.43 -10.84
C GLY A 46 -4.20 -8.92 -10.64
N LEU A 47 -4.20 -8.43 -9.40
CA LEU A 47 -4.30 -7.00 -9.10
C LEU A 47 -2.97 -6.41 -8.66
N PHE A 48 -2.52 -6.75 -7.48
CA PHE A 48 -1.25 -6.24 -6.96
C PHE A 48 -0.71 -7.15 -5.87
N THR A 49 0.60 -7.04 -5.63
CA THR A 49 1.31 -7.81 -4.61
C THR A 49 2.09 -6.84 -3.72
N PHE A 50 1.97 -7.01 -2.42
CA PHE A 50 2.75 -6.28 -1.42
C PHE A 50 3.78 -7.24 -0.84
N LYS A 51 5.05 -6.92 -0.98
CA LYS A 51 6.14 -7.75 -0.48
C LYS A 51 7.03 -6.93 0.47
N LYS A 52 7.24 -7.48 1.67
CA LYS A 52 8.15 -6.88 2.64
C LYS A 52 9.58 -7.09 2.15
N VAL A 53 10.35 -6.01 2.05
CA VAL A 53 11.74 -6.06 1.61
C VAL A 53 12.61 -5.24 2.56
N LEU A 54 13.86 -5.63 2.70
CA LEU A 54 14.84 -4.88 3.47
C LEU A 54 15.50 -3.85 2.57
N LYS A 55 15.39 -2.60 2.95
CA LYS A 55 16.09 -1.50 2.29
C LYS A 55 17.37 -1.24 3.06
N LYS A 56 18.51 -1.46 2.42
CA LYS A 56 19.80 -1.22 3.03
C LYS A 56 20.07 0.27 3.20
N GLY A 57 20.60 0.62 4.35
CA GLY A 57 21.03 1.96 4.63
C GLY A 57 22.20 2.39 3.74
N ARG A 58 22.40 3.67 3.67
CA ARG A 58 23.47 4.27 2.88
C ARG A 58 24.38 5.09 3.78
N SER A 59 25.66 5.13 3.44
CA SER A 59 26.61 6.03 4.06
C SER A 59 27.21 6.92 2.98
N GLY A 60 27.52 8.14 3.35
CA GLY A 60 28.13 9.09 2.42
C GLY A 60 28.46 10.39 3.10
N SER A 61 28.82 11.38 2.31
CA SER A 61 29.08 12.72 2.83
C SER A 61 28.47 13.76 1.91
N VAL A 62 27.90 14.80 2.51
CA VAL A 62 27.32 15.93 1.81
C VAL A 62 27.94 17.20 2.43
N ASN A 63 28.57 18.03 1.60
CA ASN A 63 29.24 19.26 2.04
C ASN A 63 30.26 19.03 3.18
N GLY A 64 30.97 17.89 3.12
CA GLY A 64 31.96 17.55 4.15
C GLY A 64 31.39 16.94 5.42
N VAL A 65 30.06 16.75 5.50
CA VAL A 65 29.41 16.13 6.65
C VAL A 65 29.08 14.68 6.31
N ALA A 66 29.61 13.76 7.09
CA ALA A 66 29.30 12.33 6.92
C ALA A 66 27.88 12.03 7.44
N TYR A 67 27.16 11.19 6.71
CA TYR A 67 25.85 10.71 7.14
C TYR A 67 25.76 9.21 6.97
N THR A 68 24.95 8.57 7.81
CA THR A 68 24.67 7.15 7.72
C THR A 68 23.17 6.95 7.90
N THR A 69 22.56 6.20 6.98
CA THR A 69 21.16 5.81 7.08
C THR A 69 21.10 4.34 7.48
N GLU A 70 20.33 4.03 8.50
CA GLU A 70 20.16 2.65 8.95
C GLU A 70 19.34 1.82 7.97
N ASP A 71 19.55 0.49 7.99
CA ASP A 71 18.73 -0.44 7.25
C ASP A 71 17.29 -0.36 7.76
N SER A 72 16.33 -0.43 6.86
CA SER A 72 14.91 -0.38 7.21
C SER A 72 14.10 -1.33 6.37
N ASN A 73 12.99 -1.79 6.92
CA ASN A 73 12.04 -2.60 6.18
C ASN A 73 11.07 -1.68 5.42
N THR A 74 10.77 -2.04 4.20
CA THR A 74 9.79 -1.34 3.40
C THR A 74 8.94 -2.34 2.65
N VAL A 75 7.96 -1.87 1.90
CA VAL A 75 7.06 -2.71 1.12
C VAL A 75 7.22 -2.38 -0.35
N LYS A 76 7.49 -3.42 -1.15
CA LYS A 76 7.51 -3.30 -2.61
C LYS A 76 6.13 -3.69 -3.13
N VAL A 77 5.55 -2.82 -3.94
CA VAL A 77 4.24 -3.05 -4.56
C VAL A 77 4.44 -3.38 -6.04
N THR A 78 3.88 -4.51 -6.46
CA THR A 78 3.94 -4.94 -7.85
C THR A 78 2.54 -5.01 -8.42
N VAL A 79 2.36 -4.49 -9.63
CA VAL A 79 1.07 -4.47 -10.32
C VAL A 79 0.85 -5.80 -11.05
N GLY A 80 -0.33 -6.40 -10.86
CA GLY A 80 -0.70 -7.62 -11.53
C GLY A 80 -1.20 -7.40 -12.95
N SER A 81 -1.28 -8.49 -13.74
CA SER A 81 -1.66 -8.41 -15.15
C SER A 81 -3.09 -7.92 -15.39
N ALA A 82 -4.03 -8.34 -14.55
CA ALA A 82 -5.43 -7.91 -14.69
C ALA A 82 -5.57 -6.39 -14.51
N LEU A 83 -4.87 -5.82 -13.51
CA LEU A 83 -4.90 -4.38 -13.29
C LEU A 83 -4.19 -3.64 -14.42
N LYS A 84 -3.07 -4.16 -14.92
CA LYS A 84 -2.38 -3.60 -16.08
C LYS A 84 -3.28 -3.53 -17.31
N GLU A 85 -4.04 -4.58 -17.57
CA GLU A 85 -4.98 -4.60 -18.69
C GLU A 85 -6.06 -3.53 -18.53
N MET A 86 -6.59 -3.35 -17.32
CA MET A 86 -7.58 -2.29 -17.06
C MET A 86 -7.00 -0.90 -17.26
N LEU A 87 -5.73 -0.68 -16.91
CA LEU A 87 -5.05 0.60 -17.06
C LEU A 87 -4.78 0.96 -18.54
N ASN A 88 -4.59 -0.05 -19.37
CA ASN A 88 -4.20 0.13 -20.78
C ASN A 88 -5.36 -0.11 -21.76
N LYS A 89 -6.58 -0.10 -21.29
CA LYS A 89 -7.76 -0.18 -22.13
C LYS A 89 -8.06 1.15 -22.81
#